data_8072736f24741eca1e33cf6a54ef4526
#
_entry.id   8072736f24741eca1e33cf6a54ef4526
#
_cell.length_a   1.000
_cell.length_b   1.000
_cell.length_c   1.000
_cell.angle_alpha   90.00
_cell.angle_beta   90.00
_cell.angle_gamma   90.00
#
_symmetry.space_group_name_H-M   'P 1'
#
loop_
_entity.id
_entity.type
_entity.pdbx_description
1 polymer ?
#
loop_
_entity_poly.entity_id
_entity_poly.type
_entity_poly.pdbx_seq_one_letter_code
_entity_poly.pdbx_strand_id
1 'polypeptide(L)'
;ATPSFEDVGDIDLATVLFKAEGIGDGISETLDNTTAFASFAMSKTNPNSKGMLGTTDSQTGYSVWLGVNTACPILPDSARIGFEWNKGSKYWRSMTYGEDTYAGSKIATRGQAWEVYRTQKLTNALSFGVSYVLMQYDYTGSNSFFGADGKPYDINSLEAKQNGAVEEARDIRAYMRYKF
;
A
#
# COMPACT_ATOMS: atom_id res chain seq x y z
N ALA A 1 29.51 -9.07 -7.63
CA ALA A 1 28.88 -8.86 -8.93
C ALA A 1 28.28 -7.44 -8.94
N THR A 2 28.64 -6.63 -9.92
CA THR A 2 28.00 -5.33 -10.13
C THR A 2 26.56 -5.56 -10.57
N PRO A 3 25.54 -4.90 -9.99
CA PRO A 3 24.17 -4.99 -10.47
C PRO A 3 24.14 -4.54 -11.95
N SER A 4 23.66 -5.40 -12.84
CA SER A 4 23.39 -5.03 -14.21
C SER A 4 21.93 -4.62 -14.34
N PHE A 5 21.67 -3.42 -14.86
CA PHE A 5 20.33 -3.01 -15.25
C PHE A 5 20.06 -3.52 -16.66
N GLU A 6 18.90 -4.12 -16.85
CA GLU A 6 18.41 -4.58 -18.13
C GLU A 6 17.13 -3.85 -18.51
N ASP A 7 17.02 -3.46 -19.76
CA ASP A 7 15.76 -3.02 -20.34
C ASP A 7 14.86 -4.25 -20.57
N VAL A 8 13.68 -4.24 -19.94
CA VAL A 8 12.67 -5.30 -20.05
C VAL A 8 11.38 -4.80 -20.71
N GLY A 9 11.32 -3.52 -21.10
CA GLY A 9 10.17 -2.86 -21.69
C GLY A 9 9.62 -1.72 -20.84
N ASP A 10 8.42 -1.28 -21.13
CA ASP A 10 7.76 -0.13 -20.52
C ASP A 10 6.59 -0.53 -19.61
N ILE A 11 6.19 0.37 -18.72
CA ILE A 11 4.98 0.24 -17.90
C ILE A 11 4.19 1.54 -17.92
N ASP A 12 2.90 1.43 -18.23
CA ASP A 12 1.95 2.52 -18.14
C ASP A 12 1.30 2.51 -16.74
N LEU A 13 1.23 3.65 -16.08
CA LEU A 13 0.59 3.83 -14.79
C LEU A 13 -0.45 4.94 -14.88
N ALA A 14 -1.62 4.67 -14.32
CA ALA A 14 -2.68 5.66 -14.19
C ALA A 14 -3.31 5.57 -12.80
N THR A 15 -3.68 6.71 -12.22
CA THR A 15 -4.38 6.75 -10.94
C THR A 15 -5.38 7.91 -10.91
N VAL A 16 -6.47 7.70 -10.20
CA VAL A 16 -7.44 8.72 -9.85
C VAL A 16 -7.70 8.67 -8.35
N LEU A 17 -7.75 9.83 -7.70
CA LEU A 17 -7.98 9.97 -6.27
C LEU A 17 -9.16 10.94 -6.04
N PHE A 18 -10.11 10.49 -5.24
CA PHE A 18 -11.16 11.32 -4.65
C PHE A 18 -10.86 11.49 -3.17
N LYS A 19 -10.90 12.73 -2.69
CA LYS A 19 -10.69 13.07 -1.28
C LYS A 19 -11.80 14.02 -0.85
N ALA A 20 -12.38 13.76 0.30
CA ALA A 20 -13.34 14.63 0.98
C ALA A 20 -12.79 14.99 2.36
N GLU A 21 -12.85 16.26 2.69
CA GLU A 21 -12.43 16.81 4.00
C GLU A 21 -13.62 17.54 4.62
N GLY A 22 -13.80 17.40 5.92
CA GLY A 22 -14.89 18.04 6.63
C GLY A 22 -16.26 17.52 6.22
N ILE A 23 -16.43 16.19 6.20
CA ILE A 23 -17.63 15.53 5.66
C ILE A 23 -18.91 15.72 6.50
N GLY A 24 -18.81 16.45 7.62
CA GLY A 24 -19.91 16.63 8.57
C GLY A 24 -20.86 17.76 8.26
N ASP A 25 -20.43 18.79 7.50
CA ASP A 25 -21.19 19.99 7.17
C ASP A 25 -21.96 20.57 8.39
N GLY A 26 -21.28 20.65 9.55
CA GLY A 26 -21.85 21.14 10.81
C GLY A 26 -22.72 20.14 11.58
N ILE A 27 -22.84 18.89 11.13
CA ILE A 27 -23.61 17.84 11.85
C ILE A 27 -22.93 17.47 13.18
N SER A 28 -21.61 17.32 13.15
CA SER A 28 -20.81 17.10 14.35
C SER A 28 -19.35 17.50 14.14
N GLU A 29 -18.71 17.98 15.19
CA GLU A 29 -17.29 18.32 15.18
C GLU A 29 -16.38 17.16 14.76
N THR A 30 -16.72 15.93 15.11
CA THR A 30 -15.99 14.74 14.70
C THR A 30 -16.04 14.53 13.20
N LEU A 31 -17.21 14.67 12.59
CA LEU A 31 -17.39 14.53 11.14
C LEU A 31 -16.75 15.71 10.38
N ASP A 32 -16.85 16.92 10.93
CA ASP A 32 -16.21 18.11 10.34
C ASP A 32 -14.67 17.99 10.34
N ASN A 33 -14.13 17.24 11.30
CA ASN A 33 -12.71 16.91 11.38
C ASN A 33 -12.34 15.59 10.68
N THR A 34 -13.23 15.00 9.90
CA THR A 34 -12.98 13.73 9.21
C THR A 34 -12.56 13.97 7.76
N THR A 35 -11.54 13.25 7.36
CA THR A 35 -11.10 13.14 5.96
C THR A 35 -11.31 11.71 5.50
N ALA A 36 -11.92 11.54 4.34
CA ALA A 36 -12.05 10.25 3.67
C ALA A 36 -11.47 10.32 2.26
N PHE A 37 -10.93 9.22 1.77
CA PHE A 37 -10.45 9.15 0.39
C PHE A 37 -10.72 7.79 -0.25
N ALA A 38 -10.78 7.79 -1.57
CA ALA A 38 -10.83 6.61 -2.41
C ALA A 38 -9.91 6.81 -3.61
N SER A 39 -8.99 5.88 -3.83
CA SER A 39 -8.07 5.87 -4.96
C SER A 39 -8.28 4.61 -5.78
N PHE A 40 -8.28 4.76 -7.09
CA PHE A 40 -8.19 3.67 -8.04
C PHE A 40 -6.94 3.85 -8.89
N ALA A 41 -6.14 2.79 -9.02
CA ALA A 41 -4.93 2.80 -9.81
C ALA A 41 -4.88 1.60 -10.77
N MET A 42 -4.20 1.80 -11.90
CA MET A 42 -3.97 0.79 -12.92
C MET A 42 -2.49 0.78 -13.30
N SER A 43 -1.96 -0.41 -13.52
CA SER A 43 -0.66 -0.63 -14.14
C SER A 43 -0.80 -1.54 -15.35
N LYS A 44 -0.14 -1.21 -16.47
CA LYS A 44 -0.10 -2.05 -17.68
C LYS A 44 1.34 -2.23 -18.11
N THR A 45 1.79 -3.47 -18.19
CA THR A 45 3.13 -3.80 -18.70
C THR A 45 3.13 -3.88 -20.22
N ASN A 46 4.20 -3.38 -20.85
CA ASN A 46 4.49 -3.51 -22.27
C ASN A 46 5.89 -4.14 -22.39
N PRO A 47 6.00 -5.48 -22.16
CA PRO A 47 7.29 -6.16 -22.10
C PRO A 47 7.94 -6.25 -23.49
N ASN A 48 9.27 -6.21 -23.50
CA ASN A 48 10.05 -6.61 -24.66
C ASN A 48 10.23 -8.15 -24.69
N SER A 49 11.12 -8.67 -25.53
CA SER A 49 11.38 -10.12 -25.68
C SER A 49 11.90 -10.79 -24.40
N LYS A 50 12.39 -10.03 -23.41
CA LYS A 50 12.85 -10.55 -22.10
C LYS A 50 11.71 -10.82 -21.14
N GLY A 51 10.56 -10.19 -21.37
CA GLY A 51 9.37 -10.35 -20.56
C GLY A 51 9.34 -9.50 -19.29
N MET A 52 8.13 -9.31 -18.76
CA MET A 52 7.83 -8.72 -17.45
C MET A 52 6.83 -9.59 -16.72
N LEU A 53 6.90 -9.66 -15.39
CA LEU A 53 5.97 -10.46 -14.58
C LEU A 53 5.86 -11.93 -15.03
N GLY A 54 6.97 -12.47 -15.58
CA GLY A 54 7.07 -13.84 -16.06
C GLY A 54 6.38 -14.13 -17.38
N THR A 55 6.07 -13.12 -18.19
CA THR A 55 5.46 -13.27 -19.53
C THR A 55 5.95 -12.18 -20.49
N THR A 56 5.90 -12.48 -21.79
CA THR A 56 6.11 -11.51 -22.87
C THR A 56 4.81 -10.83 -23.31
N ASP A 57 3.68 -11.25 -22.78
CA ASP A 57 2.38 -10.64 -23.06
C ASP A 57 2.13 -9.46 -22.11
N SER A 58 1.49 -8.42 -22.61
CA SER A 58 1.06 -7.27 -21.80
C SER A 58 0.05 -7.72 -20.74
N GLN A 59 0.29 -7.32 -19.49
CA GLN A 59 -0.57 -7.63 -18.35
C GLN A 59 -1.09 -6.35 -17.72
N THR A 60 -2.37 -6.37 -17.30
CA THR A 60 -2.99 -5.23 -16.62
C THR A 60 -3.32 -5.59 -15.18
N GLY A 61 -2.88 -4.75 -14.25
CA GLY A 61 -3.17 -4.84 -12.84
C GLY A 61 -3.94 -3.62 -12.34
N TYR A 62 -4.70 -3.81 -11.27
CA TYR A 62 -5.52 -2.77 -10.64
C TYR A 62 -5.30 -2.76 -9.13
N SER A 63 -5.47 -1.58 -8.54
CA SER A 63 -5.50 -1.41 -7.09
C SER A 63 -6.60 -0.44 -6.70
N VAL A 64 -7.26 -0.74 -5.58
CA VAL A 64 -8.18 0.15 -4.89
C VAL A 64 -7.61 0.44 -3.52
N TRP A 65 -7.58 1.71 -3.13
CA TRP A 65 -7.13 2.13 -1.80
C TRP A 65 -8.14 3.10 -1.20
N LEU A 66 -8.69 2.72 -0.06
CA LEU A 66 -9.69 3.49 0.68
C LEU A 66 -9.10 3.87 2.04
N GLY A 67 -9.46 5.04 2.53
CA GLY A 67 -9.06 5.46 3.86
C GLY A 67 -9.96 6.49 4.49
N VAL A 68 -9.96 6.48 5.81
CA VAL A 68 -10.61 7.48 6.66
C VAL A 68 -9.68 7.87 7.80
N ASN A 69 -9.65 9.16 8.11
CA ASN A 69 -8.91 9.72 9.23
C ASN A 69 -9.79 10.72 9.95
N THR A 70 -9.97 10.55 11.24
CA THR A 70 -10.87 11.38 12.06
C THR A 70 -10.22 11.78 13.38
N ALA A 71 -10.78 12.77 14.06
CA ALA A 71 -10.40 13.13 15.43
C ALA A 71 -10.63 11.94 16.37
N CYS A 72 -9.73 11.71 17.29
CA CYS A 72 -9.88 10.64 18.28
C CYS A 72 -11.01 10.98 19.25
N PRO A 73 -12.01 10.10 19.47
CA PRO A 73 -13.14 10.40 20.34
C PRO A 73 -12.76 10.72 21.80
N ILE A 74 -11.60 10.23 22.27
CA ILE A 74 -11.12 10.44 23.65
C ILE A 74 -10.33 11.75 23.78
N LEU A 75 -9.56 12.12 22.74
CA LEU A 75 -8.66 13.27 22.71
C LEU A 75 -8.79 14.00 21.38
N PRO A 76 -9.95 14.61 21.08
CA PRO A 76 -10.26 15.14 19.75
C PRO A 76 -9.30 16.26 19.30
N ASP A 77 -8.83 17.10 20.22
CA ASP A 77 -7.98 18.26 19.92
C ASP A 77 -6.52 17.87 19.64
N SER A 78 -6.08 16.70 20.10
CA SER A 78 -4.66 16.34 20.08
C SER A 78 -4.35 15.01 19.43
N ALA A 79 -5.34 14.15 19.19
CA ALA A 79 -5.14 12.86 18.58
C ALA A 79 -6.06 12.63 17.37
N ARG A 80 -5.56 11.86 16.42
CA ARG A 80 -6.32 11.36 15.28
C ARG A 80 -6.18 9.86 15.19
N ILE A 81 -7.23 9.22 14.71
CA ILE A 81 -7.24 7.80 14.36
C ILE A 81 -7.55 7.65 12.88
N GLY A 82 -6.94 6.66 12.27
CA GLY A 82 -7.19 6.38 10.86
C GLY A 82 -7.28 4.89 10.60
N PHE A 83 -7.99 4.59 9.53
CA PHE A 83 -8.16 3.25 9.01
C PHE A 83 -8.01 3.30 7.49
N GLU A 84 -7.25 2.36 6.96
CA GLU A 84 -7.04 2.23 5.52
C GLU A 84 -7.18 0.78 5.09
N TRP A 85 -7.68 0.60 3.89
CA TRP A 85 -7.78 -0.69 3.22
C TRP A 85 -7.31 -0.56 1.79
N ASN A 86 -6.47 -1.51 1.37
CA ASN A 86 -5.99 -1.62 0.01
C ASN A 86 -6.27 -3.01 -0.55
N LYS A 87 -6.60 -3.09 -1.83
CA LYS A 87 -6.68 -4.35 -2.57
C LYS A 87 -6.01 -4.22 -3.93
N GLY A 88 -4.99 -5.06 -4.16
CA GLY A 88 -4.32 -5.19 -5.45
C GLY A 88 -4.64 -6.50 -6.15
N SER A 89 -4.83 -6.44 -7.46
CA SER A 89 -5.07 -7.61 -8.32
C SER A 89 -3.77 -8.38 -8.61
N LYS A 90 -3.89 -9.55 -9.27
CA LYS A 90 -2.79 -10.44 -9.61
C LYS A 90 -1.59 -9.75 -10.27
N TYR A 91 -1.83 -8.89 -11.24
CA TYR A 91 -0.77 -8.21 -12.02
C TYR A 91 -0.53 -6.77 -11.57
N TRP A 92 -1.09 -6.38 -10.42
CA TRP A 92 -0.86 -5.04 -9.87
C TRP A 92 0.62 -4.80 -9.63
N ARG A 93 1.10 -3.69 -10.14
CA ARG A 93 2.47 -3.23 -9.94
C ARG A 93 2.48 -1.75 -9.60
N SER A 94 2.62 -1.45 -8.33
CA SER A 94 2.91 -0.10 -7.89
C SER A 94 4.39 0.20 -8.11
N MET A 95 4.74 1.46 -8.26
CA MET A 95 6.15 1.91 -8.25
C MET A 95 6.52 2.46 -6.86
N THR A 96 5.91 1.93 -5.80
CA THR A 96 6.14 2.36 -4.42
C THR A 96 7.04 1.37 -3.70
N TYR A 97 8.21 1.85 -3.34
CA TYR A 97 9.17 1.13 -2.50
C TYR A 97 9.51 1.95 -1.25
N GLY A 98 8.71 2.99 -0.97
CA GLY A 98 9.02 4.01 0.03
C GLY A 98 8.69 3.65 1.48
N GLU A 99 8.10 2.48 1.73
CA GLU A 99 7.88 2.00 3.09
C GLU A 99 9.04 1.07 3.46
N ASP A 100 10.10 1.61 4.05
CA ASP A 100 11.28 0.86 4.52
C ASP A 100 10.92 -0.08 5.69
N THR A 101 10.06 -1.04 5.42
CA THR A 101 9.63 -2.06 6.37
C THR A 101 9.98 -3.44 5.86
N TYR A 102 10.16 -4.38 6.78
CA TYR A 102 10.42 -5.77 6.42
C TYR A 102 9.27 -6.39 5.61
N ALA A 103 8.04 -5.95 5.85
CA ALA A 103 6.86 -6.42 5.13
C ALA A 103 6.66 -5.74 3.76
N GLY A 104 7.39 -4.64 3.48
CA GLY A 104 7.25 -3.86 2.25
C GLY A 104 6.06 -2.91 2.26
N SER A 105 5.65 -2.45 1.09
CA SER A 105 4.58 -1.45 0.94
C SER A 105 3.19 -2.09 0.92
N LYS A 106 2.28 -1.62 1.79
CA LYS A 106 0.89 -2.04 1.82
C LYS A 106 0.16 -1.83 0.49
N ILE A 107 0.45 -0.72 -0.21
CA ILE A 107 -0.19 -0.40 -1.49
C ILE A 107 0.36 -1.18 -2.68
N ALA A 108 1.47 -1.90 -2.50
CA ALA A 108 2.00 -2.85 -3.48
C ALA A 108 1.39 -4.26 -3.35
N THR A 109 0.62 -4.52 -2.30
CA THR A 109 0.09 -5.87 -1.99
C THR A 109 -0.78 -6.40 -3.12
N ARG A 110 -0.45 -7.59 -3.61
CA ARG A 110 -1.29 -8.41 -4.51
C ARG A 110 -2.18 -9.31 -3.66
N GLY A 111 -3.29 -8.76 -3.20
CA GLY A 111 -4.15 -9.29 -2.16
C GLY A 111 -4.78 -8.13 -1.41
N GLN A 112 -4.85 -8.20 -0.10
CA GLN A 112 -5.45 -7.17 0.74
C GLN A 112 -4.45 -6.67 1.78
N ALA A 113 -4.54 -5.38 2.09
CA ALA A 113 -3.81 -4.78 3.19
C ALA A 113 -4.75 -3.89 4.03
N TRP A 114 -4.57 -3.94 5.33
CA TRP A 114 -5.35 -3.20 6.32
C TRP A 114 -4.38 -2.42 7.20
N GLU A 115 -4.66 -1.17 7.45
CA GLU A 115 -3.90 -0.37 8.41
C GLU A 115 -4.84 0.33 9.38
N VAL A 116 -4.52 0.24 10.66
CA VAL A 116 -5.09 1.08 11.72
C VAL A 116 -3.95 1.88 12.31
N TYR A 117 -4.14 3.19 12.43
CA TYR A 117 -3.13 4.03 13.03
C TYR A 117 -3.71 5.10 13.95
N ARG A 118 -2.88 5.54 14.88
CA ARG A 118 -3.17 6.69 15.75
C ARG A 118 -1.97 7.61 15.77
N THR A 119 -2.23 8.91 15.66
CA THR A 119 -1.25 9.97 15.88
C THR A 119 -1.67 10.82 17.05
N GLN A 120 -0.72 11.23 17.88
CA GLN A 120 -0.94 12.06 19.06
C GLN A 120 0.00 13.24 19.04
N LYS A 121 -0.54 14.45 19.08
CA LYS A 121 0.21 15.69 19.28
C LYS A 121 0.52 15.81 20.78
N LEU A 122 1.79 15.82 21.14
CA LEU A 122 2.25 15.97 22.52
C LEU A 122 2.53 17.44 22.85
N THR A 123 3.13 18.17 21.90
CA THR A 123 3.34 19.62 21.93
C THR A 123 3.12 20.18 20.54
N ASN A 124 3.27 21.51 20.36
CA ASN A 124 3.18 22.12 19.04
C ASN A 124 4.27 21.61 18.07
N ALA A 125 5.41 21.15 18.60
CA ALA A 125 6.55 20.67 17.84
C ALA A 125 6.67 19.14 17.84
N LEU A 126 6.14 18.44 18.84
CA LEU A 126 6.34 17.00 19.04
C LEU A 126 5.05 16.22 18.86
N SER A 127 5.09 15.17 18.05
CA SER A 127 4.01 14.19 17.91
C SER A 127 4.52 12.76 18.00
N PHE A 128 3.66 11.87 18.45
CA PHE A 128 3.87 10.42 18.51
C PHE A 128 2.88 9.75 17.56
N GLY A 129 3.28 8.65 16.92
CA GLY A 129 2.41 7.83 16.09
C GLY A 129 2.64 6.36 16.34
N VAL A 130 1.57 5.59 16.21
CA VAL A 130 1.59 4.13 16.19
C VAL A 130 0.70 3.64 15.06
N SER A 131 1.15 2.63 14.33
CA SER A 131 0.36 1.95 13.30
C SER A 131 0.53 0.44 13.38
N TYR A 132 -0.52 -0.26 12.95
CA TYR A 132 -0.54 -1.69 12.73
C TYR A 132 -1.00 -1.96 11.30
N VAL A 133 -0.19 -2.69 10.54
CA VAL A 133 -0.50 -3.10 9.17
C VAL A 133 -0.59 -4.62 9.11
N LEU A 134 -1.66 -5.11 8.51
CA LEU A 134 -1.88 -6.52 8.17
C LEU A 134 -1.94 -6.63 6.66
N MET A 135 -1.09 -7.45 6.07
CA MET A 135 -1.09 -7.77 4.63
C MET A 135 -1.42 -9.25 4.46
N GLN A 136 -2.39 -9.55 3.61
CA GLN A 136 -2.80 -10.89 3.21
C GLN A 136 -2.60 -11.01 1.70
N TYR A 137 -1.74 -11.93 1.29
CA TYR A 137 -1.33 -12.09 -0.10
C TYR A 137 -2.19 -13.15 -0.80
N ASP A 138 -2.80 -12.78 -1.92
CA ASP A 138 -3.47 -13.71 -2.84
C ASP A 138 -2.46 -14.24 -3.87
N TYR A 139 -1.44 -13.42 -4.20
CA TYR A 139 -0.40 -13.75 -5.18
C TYR A 139 0.98 -13.30 -4.70
N THR A 140 2.01 -14.01 -5.19
CA THR A 140 3.42 -13.69 -4.93
C THR A 140 3.88 -12.44 -5.67
N GLY A 141 5.06 -11.93 -5.32
CA GLY A 141 5.78 -10.88 -6.05
C GLY A 141 5.30 -9.45 -5.82
N SER A 142 4.52 -9.17 -4.77
CA SER A 142 4.00 -7.84 -4.44
C SER A 142 5.08 -6.76 -4.38
N ASN A 143 6.23 -7.07 -3.76
CA ASN A 143 7.34 -6.13 -3.58
C ASN A 143 8.57 -6.45 -4.45
N SER A 144 8.44 -7.38 -5.41
CA SER A 144 9.51 -7.75 -6.32
C SER A 144 9.67 -6.73 -7.44
N PHE A 145 10.90 -6.60 -7.95
CA PHE A 145 11.15 -5.85 -9.17
C PHE A 145 10.55 -6.55 -10.40
N PHE A 146 10.59 -5.87 -11.55
CA PHE A 146 10.18 -6.44 -12.83
C PHE A 146 11.08 -7.61 -13.24
N GLY A 147 10.55 -8.48 -14.09
CA GLY A 147 11.24 -9.65 -14.58
C GLY A 147 10.67 -10.96 -14.03
N ALA A 148 11.40 -12.05 -14.17
CA ALA A 148 10.95 -13.40 -13.82
C ALA A 148 10.53 -13.53 -12.35
N ASP A 149 11.24 -12.89 -11.45
CA ASP A 149 10.97 -12.91 -10.00
C ASP A 149 9.68 -12.20 -9.61
N GLY A 150 9.16 -11.34 -10.50
CA GLY A 150 7.89 -10.65 -10.33
C GLY A 150 6.66 -11.47 -10.76
N LYS A 151 6.84 -12.71 -11.26
CA LYS A 151 5.74 -13.56 -11.70
C LYS A 151 4.76 -13.83 -10.56
N PRO A 152 3.46 -13.52 -10.76
CA PRO A 152 2.45 -13.73 -9.73
C PRO A 152 1.94 -15.18 -9.74
N TYR A 153 2.44 -16.00 -8.84
CA TYR A 153 1.87 -17.30 -8.54
C TYR A 153 0.72 -17.14 -7.54
N ASP A 154 -0.31 -17.97 -7.66
CA ASP A 154 -1.32 -18.10 -6.60
C ASP A 154 -0.63 -18.50 -5.30
N ILE A 155 -0.97 -17.86 -4.19
CA ILE A 155 -0.26 -18.05 -2.92
C ILE A 155 -0.34 -19.50 -2.41
N ASN A 156 -1.42 -20.21 -2.76
CA ASN A 156 -1.64 -21.59 -2.37
C ASN A 156 -1.01 -22.60 -3.36
N SER A 157 -0.45 -22.14 -4.48
CA SER A 157 0.15 -23.00 -5.49
C SER A 157 1.39 -23.73 -4.97
N LEU A 158 1.76 -24.81 -5.65
CA LEU A 158 2.96 -25.57 -5.32
C LEU A 158 4.22 -24.71 -5.52
N GLU A 159 4.24 -23.90 -6.59
CA GLU A 159 5.33 -23.00 -6.92
C GLU A 159 5.54 -21.94 -5.84
N ALA A 160 4.46 -21.35 -5.34
CA ALA A 160 4.54 -20.36 -4.24
C ALA A 160 5.12 -21.01 -2.97
N LYS A 161 4.66 -22.21 -2.61
CA LYS A 161 5.13 -22.97 -1.44
C LYS A 161 6.59 -23.40 -1.56
N GLN A 162 7.02 -23.84 -2.72
CA GLN A 162 8.41 -24.21 -2.98
C GLN A 162 9.36 -23.03 -2.90
N ASN A 163 8.88 -21.82 -3.25
CA ASN A 163 9.64 -20.58 -3.15
C ASN A 163 9.55 -19.92 -1.76
N GLY A 164 8.93 -20.57 -0.77
CA GLY A 164 8.81 -20.04 0.58
C GLY A 164 7.94 -18.79 0.67
N ALA A 165 6.91 -18.68 -0.19
CA ALA A 165 6.02 -17.55 -0.19
C ALA A 165 5.25 -17.43 1.13
N VAL A 166 5.10 -16.20 1.60
CA VAL A 166 4.40 -15.84 2.84
C VAL A 166 2.97 -15.47 2.51
N GLU A 167 2.01 -16.08 3.19
CA GLU A 167 0.57 -15.81 3.02
C GLU A 167 0.13 -14.53 3.72
N GLU A 168 0.80 -14.18 4.83
CA GLU A 168 0.45 -13.03 5.66
C GLU A 168 1.71 -12.35 6.20
N ALA A 169 1.69 -11.03 6.24
CA ALA A 169 2.70 -10.25 6.94
C ALA A 169 2.05 -9.23 7.87
N ARG A 170 2.68 -8.98 9.01
CA ARG A 170 2.23 -8.00 10.02
C ARG A 170 3.36 -7.05 10.34
N ASP A 171 3.03 -5.77 10.45
CA ASP A 171 3.98 -4.73 10.79
C ASP A 171 3.40 -3.82 11.87
N ILE A 172 4.18 -3.58 12.92
CA ILE A 172 3.84 -2.65 14.00
C ILE A 172 4.92 -1.59 14.04
N ARG A 173 4.51 -0.34 13.90
CA ARG A 173 5.41 0.81 13.95
C ARG A 173 5.03 1.77 15.06
N ALA A 174 6.04 2.31 15.72
CA ALA A 174 5.92 3.45 16.62
C ALA A 174 6.99 4.48 16.22
N TYR A 175 6.62 5.74 16.16
CA TYR A 175 7.55 6.80 15.79
C TYR A 175 7.26 8.10 16.54
N MET A 176 8.28 8.92 16.66
CA MET A 176 8.16 10.30 17.12
C MET A 176 8.58 11.24 15.99
N ARG A 177 7.85 12.33 15.82
CA ARG A 177 8.16 13.38 14.85
C ARG A 177 8.29 14.71 15.56
N TYR A 178 9.45 15.34 15.36
CA TYR A 178 9.72 16.70 15.81
C TYR A 178 9.72 17.65 14.61
N LYS A 179 9.02 18.80 14.75
CA LYS A 179 9.01 19.89 13.78
C LYS A 179 9.75 21.06 14.40
N PHE A 180 10.77 21.56 13.74
CA PHE A 180 11.54 22.76 14.09
C PHE A 180 11.24 23.89 13.11
#